data_87804db6677c312ed5eee50a90dc0bf5
#
_entry.id   87804db6677c312ed5eee50a90dc0bf5
#
_cell.length_a   1.000
_cell.length_b   1.000
_cell.length_c   1.000
_cell.angle_alpha   90.00
_cell.angle_beta   90.00
_cell.angle_gamma   90.00
#
_symmetry.space_group_name_H-M   'P 1'
#
loop_
_entity.id
_entity.type
_entity.pdbx_description
1 polymer ?
#
loop_
_entity_poly.entity_id
_entity_poly.type
_entity_poly.pdbx_seq_one_letter_code
_entity_poly.pdbx_strand_id
1 'polypeptide(L)'
;MEAGSDFLAVARERYAARDYRGAALLLATAIESGLGYADAHHLLGLCYALIESRDQALEAFDEAIRLNPRYVEAHLNRAIVLSDLGRPSEAEDALAQAQELGRTDSTGYPAVVANHLANMHADLGRAYNEAGAHREAAKQFQSALSLRPAFADLRLELARTLLDGGETQAAGRELDEILRGRPDWLDAMLLRGLAAYLAGDLEQAKSVWEGASERHPEEPRLETYRSMLARRLGEQS
;
A
#
# COMPACT_ATOMS: atom_id res chain seq x y z
N MET A 1 13.60 -12.07 -37.33
CA MET A 1 12.66 -11.58 -36.27
C MET A 1 12.40 -12.58 -35.15
N GLU A 2 12.82 -13.84 -35.26
CA GLU A 2 12.60 -14.89 -34.24
C GLU A 2 13.57 -14.87 -33.06
N ALA A 3 14.82 -14.44 -33.24
CA ALA A 3 15.83 -14.47 -32.16
C ALA A 3 15.57 -13.44 -31.04
N GLY A 4 14.85 -12.36 -31.31
CA GLY A 4 14.58 -11.29 -30.34
C GLY A 4 13.46 -11.61 -29.32
N SER A 5 12.53 -12.48 -29.67
CA SER A 5 11.43 -12.89 -28.77
C SER A 5 11.85 -13.98 -27.79
N ASP A 6 12.84 -14.76 -28.14
CA ASP A 6 13.26 -15.94 -27.39
C ASP A 6 14.03 -15.57 -26.12
N PHE A 7 14.95 -14.57 -26.18
CA PHE A 7 15.73 -14.17 -25.00
C PHE A 7 14.87 -13.49 -23.92
N LEU A 8 13.86 -12.70 -24.32
CA LEU A 8 12.97 -12.03 -23.36
C LEU A 8 12.05 -13.05 -22.65
N ALA A 9 11.62 -14.09 -23.35
CA ALA A 9 10.88 -15.20 -22.78
C ALA A 9 11.73 -15.94 -21.73
N VAL A 10 12.98 -16.32 -22.08
CA VAL A 10 13.91 -16.98 -21.16
C VAL A 10 14.24 -16.08 -19.96
N ALA A 11 14.41 -14.78 -20.16
CA ALA A 11 14.63 -13.85 -19.07
C ALA A 11 13.44 -13.76 -18.12
N ARG A 12 12.20 -13.76 -18.64
CA ARG A 12 10.96 -13.80 -17.84
C ARG A 12 10.83 -15.11 -17.05
N GLU A 13 11.19 -16.23 -17.63
CA GLU A 13 11.21 -17.52 -16.93
C GLU A 13 12.21 -17.51 -15.76
N ARG A 14 13.43 -17.01 -15.98
CA ARG A 14 14.41 -16.84 -14.90
C ARG A 14 13.92 -15.89 -13.80
N TYR A 15 13.32 -14.76 -14.18
CA TYR A 15 12.73 -13.83 -13.25
C TYR A 15 11.62 -14.51 -12.41
N ALA A 16 10.74 -15.27 -13.03
CA ALA A 16 9.69 -16.03 -12.35
C ALA A 16 10.26 -17.10 -11.40
N ALA A 17 11.39 -17.71 -11.79
CA ALA A 17 12.15 -18.65 -10.94
C ALA A 17 12.98 -17.96 -9.84
N ARG A 18 12.89 -16.63 -9.68
CA ARG A 18 13.66 -15.79 -8.75
C ARG A 18 15.17 -15.78 -8.99
N ASP A 19 15.63 -16.23 -10.18
CA ASP A 19 17.02 -16.07 -10.63
C ASP A 19 17.20 -14.66 -11.22
N TYR A 20 17.10 -13.64 -10.37
CA TYR A 20 17.16 -12.23 -10.80
C TYR A 20 18.54 -11.88 -11.36
N ARG A 21 19.61 -12.46 -10.82
CA ARG A 21 20.98 -12.24 -11.33
C ARG A 21 21.20 -12.86 -12.70
N GLY A 22 20.72 -14.09 -12.89
CA GLY A 22 20.80 -14.77 -14.18
C GLY A 22 19.92 -14.09 -15.23
N ALA A 23 18.73 -13.60 -14.85
CA ALA A 23 17.89 -12.81 -15.72
C ALA A 23 18.57 -11.48 -16.13
N ALA A 24 19.14 -10.75 -15.17
CA ALA A 24 19.83 -9.48 -15.42
C ALA A 24 21.04 -9.66 -16.37
N LEU A 25 21.86 -10.69 -16.16
CA LEU A 25 23.00 -10.98 -17.02
C LEU A 25 22.57 -11.29 -18.47
N LEU A 26 21.53 -12.11 -18.63
CA LEU A 26 20.98 -12.44 -19.94
C LEU A 26 20.45 -11.20 -20.66
N LEU A 27 19.70 -10.36 -19.96
CA LEU A 27 19.13 -9.12 -20.49
C LEU A 27 20.23 -8.12 -20.88
N ALA A 28 21.24 -7.91 -20.02
CA ALA A 28 22.35 -7.01 -20.31
C ALA A 28 23.11 -7.45 -21.57
N THR A 29 23.44 -8.75 -21.69
CA THR A 29 24.10 -9.31 -22.87
C THR A 29 23.25 -9.15 -24.14
N ALA A 30 21.94 -9.35 -24.05
CA ALA A 30 21.04 -9.19 -25.17
C ALA A 30 20.94 -7.71 -25.61
N ILE A 31 20.87 -6.79 -24.66
CA ILE A 31 20.84 -5.34 -24.92
C ILE A 31 22.13 -4.88 -25.60
N GLU A 32 23.30 -5.33 -25.13
CA GLU A 32 24.60 -5.06 -25.77
C GLU A 32 24.69 -5.61 -27.21
N SER A 33 23.96 -6.68 -27.47
CA SER A 33 23.85 -7.28 -28.83
C SER A 33 22.81 -6.59 -29.72
N GLY A 34 22.23 -5.45 -29.29
CA GLY A 34 21.29 -4.65 -30.08
C GLY A 34 19.82 -5.05 -29.90
N LEU A 35 19.51 -5.91 -28.93
CA LEU A 35 18.12 -6.34 -28.62
C LEU A 35 17.51 -5.52 -27.46
N GLY A 36 17.93 -4.26 -27.33
CA GLY A 36 17.52 -3.33 -26.26
C GLY A 36 16.15 -2.69 -26.52
N TYR A 37 15.06 -3.43 -26.35
CA TYR A 37 13.71 -2.91 -26.39
C TYR A 37 13.27 -2.39 -25.02
N ALA A 38 12.26 -1.52 -24.98
CA ALA A 38 11.73 -0.95 -23.75
C ALA A 38 11.38 -2.02 -22.69
N ASP A 39 10.78 -3.13 -23.11
CA ASP A 39 10.44 -4.26 -22.22
C ASP A 39 11.67 -4.96 -21.64
N ALA A 40 12.75 -5.04 -22.40
CA ALA A 40 14.00 -5.65 -21.94
C ALA A 40 14.67 -4.77 -20.87
N HIS A 41 14.74 -3.46 -21.10
CA HIS A 41 15.25 -2.51 -20.13
C HIS A 41 14.36 -2.45 -18.88
N HIS A 42 13.05 -2.48 -19.01
CA HIS A 42 12.14 -2.51 -17.89
C HIS A 42 12.35 -3.78 -17.03
N LEU A 43 12.40 -4.96 -17.64
CA LEU A 43 12.65 -6.22 -16.93
C LEU A 43 14.03 -6.24 -16.27
N LEU A 44 15.06 -5.66 -16.93
CA LEU A 44 16.39 -5.49 -16.35
C LEU A 44 16.37 -4.60 -15.10
N GLY A 45 15.62 -3.49 -15.16
CA GLY A 45 15.41 -2.59 -14.02
C GLY A 45 14.74 -3.31 -12.84
N LEU A 46 13.74 -4.14 -13.10
CA LEU A 46 13.11 -4.97 -12.06
C LEU A 46 14.11 -5.96 -11.43
N CYS A 47 14.94 -6.61 -12.25
CA CYS A 47 15.98 -7.51 -11.74
C CYS A 47 16.98 -6.78 -10.85
N TYR A 48 17.45 -5.60 -11.28
CA TYR A 48 18.39 -4.78 -10.51
C TYR A 48 17.76 -4.28 -9.19
N ALA A 49 16.52 -3.85 -9.20
CA ALA A 49 15.81 -3.44 -8.00
C ALA A 49 15.73 -4.59 -6.97
N LEU A 50 15.43 -5.82 -7.42
CA LEU A 50 15.31 -6.99 -6.56
C LEU A 50 16.64 -7.54 -6.02
N ILE A 51 17.77 -7.20 -6.65
CA ILE A 51 19.11 -7.49 -6.12
C ILE A 51 19.76 -6.28 -5.45
N GLU A 52 18.96 -5.27 -5.12
CA GLU A 52 19.36 -4.04 -4.43
C GLU A 52 20.36 -3.14 -5.16
N SER A 53 20.52 -3.32 -6.47
CA SER A 53 21.35 -2.47 -7.33
C SER A 53 20.55 -1.27 -7.83
N ARG A 54 20.15 -0.37 -6.89
CA ARG A 54 19.17 0.69 -7.12
C ARG A 54 19.55 1.68 -8.21
N ASP A 55 20.82 2.09 -8.29
CA ASP A 55 21.28 3.02 -9.33
C ASP A 55 21.18 2.40 -10.73
N GLN A 56 21.57 1.13 -10.87
CA GLN A 56 21.44 0.39 -12.14
C GLN A 56 19.95 0.16 -12.50
N ALA A 57 19.09 -0.02 -11.49
CA ALA A 57 17.66 -0.11 -11.72
C ALA A 57 17.08 1.19 -12.29
N LEU A 58 17.49 2.36 -11.75
CA LEU A 58 17.08 3.66 -12.28
C LEU A 58 17.54 3.85 -13.73
N GLU A 59 18.82 3.58 -14.03
CA GLU A 59 19.34 3.69 -15.39
C GLU A 59 18.54 2.82 -16.37
N ALA A 60 18.20 1.60 -15.97
CA ALA A 60 17.43 0.70 -16.81
C ALA A 60 15.97 1.19 -17.00
N PHE A 61 15.33 1.72 -15.97
CA PHE A 61 13.99 2.31 -16.09
C PHE A 61 14.00 3.60 -16.91
N ASP A 62 15.02 4.46 -16.75
CA ASP A 62 15.18 5.67 -17.56
C ASP A 62 15.32 5.33 -19.05
N GLU A 63 16.06 4.29 -19.37
CA GLU A 63 16.23 3.83 -20.74
C GLU A 63 14.94 3.20 -21.30
N ALA A 64 14.20 2.44 -20.50
CA ALA A 64 12.88 1.94 -20.88
C ALA A 64 11.90 3.08 -21.19
N ILE A 65 11.91 4.14 -20.39
CA ILE A 65 11.09 5.34 -20.58
C ILE A 65 11.55 6.13 -21.81
N ARG A 66 12.85 6.25 -22.03
CA ARG A 66 13.39 6.91 -23.23
C ARG A 66 12.92 6.21 -24.52
N LEU A 67 12.89 4.87 -24.53
CA LEU A 67 12.45 4.06 -25.66
C LEU A 67 10.93 4.05 -25.82
N ASN A 68 10.21 4.06 -24.72
CA ASN A 68 8.75 4.16 -24.68
C ASN A 68 8.30 5.18 -23.61
N PRO A 69 8.15 6.46 -23.95
CA PRO A 69 7.77 7.51 -23.02
C PRO A 69 6.39 7.28 -22.36
N ARG A 70 5.57 6.40 -22.90
CA ARG A 70 4.25 6.04 -22.35
C ARG A 70 4.26 4.75 -21.56
N TYR A 71 5.43 4.25 -21.16
CA TYR A 71 5.55 3.01 -20.39
C TYR A 71 5.24 3.27 -18.91
N VAL A 72 3.96 3.21 -18.58
CA VAL A 72 3.42 3.52 -17.24
C VAL A 72 4.14 2.74 -16.15
N GLU A 73 4.33 1.43 -16.34
CA GLU A 73 4.98 0.55 -15.37
C GLU A 73 6.45 0.94 -15.12
N ALA A 74 7.14 1.43 -16.14
CA ALA A 74 8.52 1.90 -15.99
C ALA A 74 8.59 3.19 -15.15
N HIS A 75 7.68 4.14 -15.37
CA HIS A 75 7.56 5.35 -14.53
C HIS A 75 7.26 5.01 -13.07
N LEU A 76 6.36 4.03 -12.83
CA LEU A 76 6.02 3.58 -11.48
C LEU A 76 7.19 2.93 -10.77
N ASN A 77 7.85 1.98 -11.43
CA ASN A 77 8.97 1.26 -10.83
C ASN A 77 10.16 2.21 -10.59
N ARG A 78 10.37 3.19 -11.47
CA ARG A 78 11.33 4.28 -11.26
C ARG A 78 11.01 5.08 -9.99
N ALA A 79 9.74 5.43 -9.78
CA ALA A 79 9.31 6.17 -8.59
C ALA A 79 9.59 5.40 -7.30
N ILE A 80 9.39 4.06 -7.29
CA ILE A 80 9.69 3.22 -6.13
C ILE A 80 11.18 3.28 -5.81
N VAL A 81 12.02 3.03 -6.81
CA VAL A 81 13.48 3.03 -6.61
C VAL A 81 13.96 4.40 -6.15
N LEU A 82 13.39 5.50 -6.67
CA LEU A 82 13.70 6.86 -6.20
C LEU A 82 13.29 7.07 -4.74
N SER A 83 12.14 6.56 -4.33
CA SER A 83 11.70 6.59 -2.94
C SER A 83 12.66 5.82 -2.03
N ASP A 84 13.07 4.60 -2.45
CA ASP A 84 14.04 3.78 -1.72
C ASP A 84 15.44 4.42 -1.60
N LEU A 85 15.78 5.28 -2.56
CA LEU A 85 17.01 6.08 -2.54
C LEU A 85 16.90 7.37 -1.72
N GLY A 86 15.75 7.64 -1.10
CA GLY A 86 15.51 8.87 -0.36
C GLY A 86 15.40 10.12 -1.23
N ARG A 87 14.93 9.99 -2.48
CA ARG A 87 14.70 11.06 -3.46
C ARG A 87 13.19 11.31 -3.67
N PRO A 88 12.45 11.74 -2.62
CA PRO A 88 10.99 11.78 -2.64
C PRO A 88 10.40 12.75 -3.68
N SER A 89 11.03 13.89 -3.92
CA SER A 89 10.54 14.86 -4.90
C SER A 89 10.54 14.27 -6.33
N GLU A 90 11.59 13.56 -6.69
CA GLU A 90 11.68 12.91 -8.00
C GLU A 90 10.76 11.70 -8.12
N ALA A 91 10.52 11.01 -7.00
CA ALA A 91 9.53 9.94 -6.94
C ALA A 91 8.11 10.48 -7.18
N GLU A 92 7.76 11.63 -6.57
CA GLU A 92 6.47 12.30 -6.80
C GLU A 92 6.29 12.71 -8.25
N ASP A 93 7.32 13.28 -8.89
CA ASP A 93 7.27 13.64 -10.32
C ASP A 93 7.06 12.42 -11.23
N ALA A 94 7.77 11.33 -10.97
CA ALA A 94 7.62 10.09 -11.72
C ALA A 94 6.22 9.47 -11.53
N LEU A 95 5.67 9.55 -10.32
CA LEU A 95 4.28 9.12 -10.03
C LEU A 95 3.27 9.99 -10.77
N ALA A 96 3.45 11.30 -10.78
CA ALA A 96 2.56 12.23 -11.49
C ALA A 96 2.55 11.93 -13.00
N GLN A 97 3.71 11.64 -13.58
CA GLN A 97 3.82 11.22 -14.98
C GLN A 97 3.11 9.88 -15.24
N ALA A 98 3.31 8.89 -14.38
CA ALA A 98 2.61 7.61 -14.49
C ALA A 98 1.08 7.79 -14.41
N GLN A 99 0.62 8.66 -13.51
CA GLN A 99 -0.79 9.00 -13.37
C GLN A 99 -1.37 9.62 -14.66
N GLU A 100 -0.66 10.58 -15.23
CA GLU A 100 -1.12 11.25 -16.46
C GLU A 100 -1.19 10.28 -17.63
N LEU A 101 -0.18 9.41 -17.78
CA LEU A 101 -0.11 8.41 -18.84
C LEU A 101 -1.10 7.26 -18.67
N GLY A 102 -1.37 6.87 -17.40
CA GLY A 102 -2.29 5.79 -17.02
C GLY A 102 -3.77 6.20 -17.03
N ARG A 103 -4.08 7.47 -17.29
CA ARG A 103 -5.45 7.94 -17.47
C ARG A 103 -6.03 7.38 -18.78
N THR A 104 -6.40 6.11 -18.71
CA THR A 104 -7.37 5.58 -19.67
C THR A 104 -8.76 6.03 -19.22
N ASP A 105 -9.54 6.56 -20.16
CA ASP A 105 -10.87 7.12 -19.98
C ASP A 105 -11.70 6.50 -18.85
N SER A 106 -12.12 7.34 -17.92
CA SER A 106 -13.22 7.16 -16.93
C SER A 106 -13.13 6.07 -15.87
N THR A 107 -12.20 5.14 -15.87
CA THR A 107 -12.21 4.00 -14.93
C THR A 107 -10.94 3.78 -14.10
N GLY A 108 -9.94 4.66 -14.17
CA GLY A 108 -8.75 4.52 -13.33
C GLY A 108 -7.66 3.62 -13.92
N TYR A 109 -6.60 3.46 -13.16
CA TYR A 109 -5.41 2.69 -13.50
C TYR A 109 -5.70 1.22 -13.79
N PRO A 110 -4.90 0.55 -14.66
CA PRO A 110 -4.86 -0.91 -14.69
C PRO A 110 -4.71 -1.47 -13.27
N ALA A 111 -5.39 -2.57 -12.97
CA ALA A 111 -5.46 -3.12 -11.61
C ALA A 111 -4.09 -3.36 -10.96
N VAL A 112 -3.08 -3.76 -11.74
CA VAL A 112 -1.70 -3.95 -11.28
C VAL A 112 -1.07 -2.63 -10.83
N VAL A 113 -1.28 -1.56 -11.62
CA VAL A 113 -0.80 -0.21 -11.33
C VAL A 113 -1.46 0.35 -10.09
N ALA A 114 -2.79 0.24 -9.99
CA ALA A 114 -3.55 0.69 -8.83
C ALA A 114 -3.12 -0.04 -7.54
N ASN A 115 -2.85 -1.37 -7.62
CA ASN A 115 -2.33 -2.14 -6.49
C ASN A 115 -0.98 -1.62 -6.02
N HIS A 116 -0.10 -1.37 -6.97
CA HIS A 116 1.27 -0.95 -6.68
C HIS A 116 1.29 0.44 -6.03
N LEU A 117 0.58 1.40 -6.62
CA LEU A 117 0.43 2.75 -6.04
C LEU A 117 -0.22 2.71 -4.66
N ALA A 118 -1.26 1.88 -4.46
CA ALA A 118 -1.89 1.74 -3.16
C ALA A 118 -0.91 1.21 -2.10
N ASN A 119 -0.06 0.23 -2.46
CA ASN A 119 0.96 -0.29 -1.55
C ASN A 119 2.00 0.77 -1.20
N MET A 120 2.48 1.57 -2.17
CA MET A 120 3.41 2.66 -1.91
C MET A 120 2.84 3.71 -0.94
N HIS A 121 1.60 4.13 -1.17
CA HIS A 121 0.92 5.02 -0.24
C HIS A 121 0.76 4.39 1.15
N ALA A 122 0.46 3.09 1.24
CA ALA A 122 0.35 2.39 2.51
C ALA A 122 1.70 2.36 3.26
N ASP A 123 2.80 2.04 2.56
CA ASP A 123 4.13 2.00 3.16
C ASP A 123 4.57 3.38 3.64
N LEU A 124 4.31 4.42 2.86
CA LEU A 124 4.56 5.80 3.27
C LEU A 124 3.69 6.21 4.48
N GLY A 125 2.42 5.76 4.50
CA GLY A 125 1.53 5.95 5.65
C GLY A 125 2.08 5.32 6.92
N ARG A 126 2.61 4.09 6.84
CA ARG A 126 3.27 3.41 7.97
C ARG A 126 4.49 4.17 8.46
N ALA A 127 5.34 4.63 7.53
CA ALA A 127 6.53 5.43 7.89
C ALA A 127 6.15 6.74 8.60
N TYR A 128 5.10 7.44 8.15
CA TYR A 128 4.59 8.61 8.85
C TYR A 128 4.03 8.27 10.24
N ASN A 129 3.35 7.13 10.40
CA ASN A 129 2.87 6.67 11.71
C ASN A 129 4.02 6.39 12.68
N GLU A 130 5.08 5.73 12.23
CA GLU A 130 6.29 5.48 13.02
C GLU A 130 6.97 6.79 13.46
N ALA A 131 6.88 7.83 12.62
CA ALA A 131 7.36 9.17 12.95
C ALA A 131 6.39 10.00 13.83
N GLY A 132 5.21 9.45 14.20
CA GLY A 132 4.17 10.16 14.95
C GLY A 132 3.38 11.20 14.14
N ALA A 133 3.58 11.24 12.82
CA ALA A 133 2.91 12.18 11.92
C ALA A 133 1.55 11.61 11.45
N HIS A 134 0.62 11.41 12.40
CA HIS A 134 -0.64 10.71 12.17
C HIS A 134 -1.54 11.35 11.10
N ARG A 135 -1.51 12.68 10.98
CA ARG A 135 -2.30 13.40 9.96
C ARG A 135 -1.78 13.10 8.54
N GLU A 136 -0.48 13.10 8.35
CA GLU A 136 0.18 12.77 7.09
C GLU A 136 -0.02 11.29 6.76
N ALA A 137 0.11 10.41 7.74
CA ALA A 137 -0.17 8.99 7.62
C ALA A 137 -1.61 8.73 7.15
N ALA A 138 -2.61 9.38 7.78
CA ALA A 138 -4.01 9.25 7.40
C ALA A 138 -4.26 9.65 5.94
N LYS A 139 -3.63 10.75 5.46
CA LYS A 139 -3.73 11.16 4.05
C LYS A 139 -3.19 10.09 3.11
N GLN A 140 -2.07 9.48 3.46
CA GLN A 140 -1.48 8.42 2.64
C GLN A 140 -2.38 7.18 2.58
N PHE A 141 -2.91 6.72 3.70
CA PHE A 141 -3.88 5.61 3.71
C PHE A 141 -5.16 5.93 2.95
N GLN A 142 -5.67 7.17 3.02
CA GLN A 142 -6.80 7.61 2.21
C GLN A 142 -6.49 7.58 0.70
N SER A 143 -5.29 8.01 0.30
CA SER A 143 -4.83 7.92 -1.09
C SER A 143 -4.77 6.47 -1.56
N ALA A 144 -4.24 5.57 -0.72
CA ALA A 144 -4.20 4.14 -1.00
C ALA A 144 -5.61 3.54 -1.16
N LEU A 145 -6.54 3.90 -0.27
CA LEU A 145 -7.94 3.44 -0.32
C LEU A 145 -8.72 4.04 -1.50
N SER A 146 -8.37 5.23 -1.98
CA SER A 146 -8.97 5.79 -3.21
C SER A 146 -8.66 4.94 -4.44
N LEU A 147 -7.48 4.31 -4.46
CA LEU A 147 -7.06 3.38 -5.51
C LEU A 147 -7.64 1.98 -5.31
N ARG A 148 -7.82 1.56 -4.06
CA ARG A 148 -8.27 0.20 -3.68
C ARG A 148 -9.28 0.25 -2.53
N PRO A 149 -10.52 0.65 -2.78
CA PRO A 149 -11.56 0.83 -1.74
C PRO A 149 -11.91 -0.45 -0.96
N ALA A 150 -11.68 -1.62 -1.56
CA ALA A 150 -12.00 -2.92 -0.97
C ALA A 150 -10.95 -3.43 0.03
N PHE A 151 -9.83 -2.72 0.25
CA PHE A 151 -8.77 -3.17 1.14
C PHE A 151 -9.12 -2.89 2.60
N ALA A 152 -9.88 -3.83 3.21
CA ALA A 152 -10.37 -3.69 4.57
C ALA A 152 -9.24 -3.63 5.61
N ASP A 153 -8.12 -4.34 5.40
CA ASP A 153 -6.95 -4.28 6.30
C ASP A 153 -6.33 -2.89 6.29
N LEU A 154 -6.21 -2.27 5.13
CA LEU A 154 -5.70 -0.91 4.99
C LEU A 154 -6.65 0.12 5.62
N ARG A 155 -7.97 -0.10 5.51
CA ARG A 155 -8.98 0.72 6.19
C ARG A 155 -8.87 0.61 7.71
N LEU A 156 -8.49 -0.57 8.23
CA LEU A 156 -8.23 -0.77 9.66
C LEU A 156 -6.98 0.00 10.11
N GLU A 157 -5.91 0.03 9.30
CA GLU A 157 -4.72 0.84 9.56
C GLU A 157 -5.07 2.33 9.58
N LEU A 158 -5.87 2.82 8.64
CA LEU A 158 -6.37 4.20 8.64
C LEU A 158 -7.15 4.51 9.92
N ALA A 159 -8.06 3.62 10.33
CA ALA A 159 -8.86 3.82 11.53
C ALA A 159 -7.98 3.91 12.80
N ARG A 160 -6.95 3.06 12.93
CA ARG A 160 -5.96 3.15 14.02
C ARG A 160 -5.23 4.48 14.00
N THR A 161 -4.72 4.87 12.83
CA THR A 161 -4.02 6.16 12.64
C THR A 161 -4.89 7.35 13.05
N LEU A 162 -6.17 7.34 12.69
CA LEU A 162 -7.11 8.38 13.06
C LEU A 162 -7.37 8.41 14.57
N LEU A 163 -7.44 7.25 15.24
CA LEU A 163 -7.53 7.17 16.70
C LEU A 163 -6.29 7.73 17.38
N ASP A 164 -5.10 7.38 16.91
CA ASP A 164 -3.83 7.88 17.44
C ASP A 164 -3.71 9.39 17.23
N GLY A 165 -4.27 9.92 16.14
CA GLY A 165 -4.38 11.35 15.86
C GLY A 165 -5.52 12.07 16.57
N GLY A 166 -6.35 11.37 17.39
CA GLY A 166 -7.48 11.94 18.11
C GLY A 166 -8.74 12.15 17.26
N GLU A 167 -8.76 11.73 16.00
CA GLU A 167 -9.88 11.89 15.08
C GLU A 167 -10.93 10.76 15.25
N THR A 168 -11.47 10.64 16.46
CA THR A 168 -12.31 9.50 16.88
C THR A 168 -13.55 9.29 16.03
N GLN A 169 -14.22 10.37 15.59
CA GLN A 169 -15.41 10.27 14.74
C GLN A 169 -15.07 9.78 13.32
N ALA A 170 -13.94 10.23 12.78
CA ALA A 170 -13.48 9.76 11.48
C ALA A 170 -13.10 8.27 11.53
N ALA A 171 -12.37 7.86 12.57
CA ALA A 171 -12.07 6.46 12.83
C ALA A 171 -13.33 5.59 12.94
N GLY A 172 -14.35 6.08 13.67
CA GLY A 172 -15.62 5.38 13.80
C GLY A 172 -16.29 5.11 12.45
N ARG A 173 -16.30 6.08 11.54
CA ARG A 173 -16.87 5.90 10.19
C ARG A 173 -16.13 4.82 9.38
N GLU A 174 -14.78 4.83 9.42
CA GLU A 174 -13.99 3.81 8.72
C GLU A 174 -14.24 2.40 9.28
N LEU A 175 -14.39 2.29 10.60
CA LEU A 175 -14.68 1.01 11.27
C LEU A 175 -16.10 0.53 10.98
N ASP A 176 -17.09 1.42 10.92
CA ASP A 176 -18.45 1.08 10.52
C ASP A 176 -18.50 0.56 9.08
N GLU A 177 -17.67 1.11 8.18
CA GLU A 177 -17.54 0.59 6.82
C GLU A 177 -16.95 -0.82 6.76
N ILE A 178 -15.92 -1.10 7.59
CA ILE A 178 -15.36 -2.45 7.73
C ILE A 178 -16.42 -3.43 8.25
N LEU A 179 -17.10 -3.08 9.33
CA LEU A 179 -18.07 -3.95 9.99
C LEU A 179 -19.33 -4.19 9.17
N ARG A 180 -19.67 -3.31 8.23
CA ARG A 180 -20.73 -3.54 7.26
C ARG A 180 -20.42 -4.70 6.31
N GLY A 181 -19.16 -4.83 5.89
CA GLY A 181 -18.70 -5.93 5.03
C GLY A 181 -18.23 -7.18 5.78
N ARG A 182 -17.73 -6.99 7.02
CA ARG A 182 -17.17 -8.06 7.88
C ARG A 182 -17.64 -7.86 9.32
N PRO A 183 -18.89 -8.21 9.65
CA PRO A 183 -19.49 -7.91 10.95
C PRO A 183 -18.85 -8.62 12.14
N ASP A 184 -18.11 -9.70 11.90
CA ASP A 184 -17.46 -10.52 12.93
C ASP A 184 -15.96 -10.24 13.06
N TRP A 185 -15.45 -9.17 12.44
CA TRP A 185 -14.02 -8.85 12.54
C TRP A 185 -13.70 -8.22 13.89
N LEU A 186 -13.17 -9.02 14.78
CA LEU A 186 -12.90 -8.68 16.17
C LEU A 186 -12.09 -7.40 16.34
N ASP A 187 -10.96 -7.23 15.61
CA ASP A 187 -10.14 -6.02 15.75
C ASP A 187 -10.89 -4.75 15.35
N ALA A 188 -11.75 -4.82 14.34
CA ALA A 188 -12.59 -3.69 13.96
C ALA A 188 -13.65 -3.40 15.02
N MET A 189 -14.25 -4.43 15.64
CA MET A 189 -15.21 -4.26 16.75
C MET A 189 -14.53 -3.64 17.97
N LEU A 190 -13.35 -4.11 18.37
CA LEU A 190 -12.61 -3.56 19.51
C LEU A 190 -12.27 -2.09 19.30
N LEU A 191 -11.74 -1.74 18.12
CA LEU A 191 -11.41 -0.36 17.77
C LEU A 191 -12.66 0.52 17.62
N ARG A 192 -13.79 -0.03 17.14
CA ARG A 192 -15.04 0.72 17.03
C ARG A 192 -15.58 1.12 18.41
N GLY A 193 -15.55 0.19 19.37
CA GLY A 193 -15.87 0.49 20.76
C GLY A 193 -14.91 1.52 21.36
N LEU A 194 -13.60 1.42 21.07
CA LEU A 194 -12.59 2.38 21.52
C LEU A 194 -12.85 3.78 20.92
N ALA A 195 -13.19 3.87 19.64
CA ALA A 195 -13.57 5.14 19.00
C ALA A 195 -14.74 5.81 19.72
N ALA A 196 -15.80 5.05 20.05
CA ALA A 196 -16.94 5.55 20.79
C ALA A 196 -16.55 5.99 22.22
N TYR A 197 -15.77 5.17 22.91
CA TYR A 197 -15.27 5.48 24.27
C TYR A 197 -14.47 6.79 24.31
N LEU A 198 -13.53 6.97 23.36
CA LEU A 198 -12.71 8.18 23.28
C LEU A 198 -13.55 9.41 22.85
N ALA A 199 -14.61 9.22 22.08
CA ALA A 199 -15.56 10.26 21.72
C ALA A 199 -16.50 10.64 22.89
N GLY A 200 -16.50 9.88 23.99
CA GLY A 200 -17.37 10.08 25.15
C GLY A 200 -18.74 9.40 25.03
N ASP A 201 -19.01 8.66 23.96
CA ASP A 201 -20.24 7.88 23.77
C ASP A 201 -20.09 6.50 24.44
N LEU A 202 -20.28 6.51 25.77
CA LEU A 202 -20.07 5.32 26.59
C LEU A 202 -21.13 4.24 26.35
N GLU A 203 -22.35 4.64 26.00
CA GLU A 203 -23.42 3.69 25.67
C GLU A 203 -23.13 2.94 24.38
N GLN A 204 -22.66 3.65 23.36
CA GLN A 204 -22.23 3.01 22.11
C GLN A 204 -21.02 2.11 22.33
N ALA A 205 -20.01 2.55 23.10
CA ALA A 205 -18.85 1.73 23.44
C ALA A 205 -19.27 0.42 24.12
N LYS A 206 -20.19 0.50 25.10
CA LYS A 206 -20.75 -0.65 25.81
C LYS A 206 -21.44 -1.61 24.84
N SER A 207 -22.35 -1.12 24.03
CA SER A 207 -23.11 -1.93 23.06
C SER A 207 -22.19 -2.68 22.09
N VAL A 208 -21.16 -2.00 21.55
CA VAL A 208 -20.21 -2.60 20.62
C VAL A 208 -19.38 -3.69 21.28
N TRP A 209 -18.86 -3.46 22.49
CA TRP A 209 -18.04 -4.46 23.19
C TRP A 209 -18.85 -5.62 23.77
N GLU A 210 -20.11 -5.40 24.14
CA GLU A 210 -21.06 -6.49 24.49
C GLU A 210 -21.31 -7.38 23.26
N GLY A 211 -21.63 -6.80 22.11
CA GLY A 211 -21.80 -7.54 20.86
C GLY A 211 -20.54 -8.26 20.39
N ALA A 212 -19.35 -7.68 20.66
CA ALA A 212 -18.08 -8.37 20.43
C ALA A 212 -17.90 -9.58 21.35
N SER A 213 -18.30 -9.46 22.63
CA SER A 213 -18.19 -10.54 23.62
C SER A 213 -19.13 -11.72 23.31
N GLU A 214 -20.30 -11.45 22.77
CA GLU A 214 -21.25 -12.51 22.35
C GLU A 214 -20.67 -13.35 21.20
N ARG A 215 -19.93 -12.70 20.27
CA ARG A 215 -19.34 -13.37 19.10
C ARG A 215 -17.98 -14.00 19.39
N HIS A 216 -17.23 -13.43 20.33
CA HIS A 216 -15.87 -13.83 20.68
C HIS A 216 -15.71 -14.00 22.20
N PRO A 217 -16.41 -14.98 22.83
CA PRO A 217 -16.47 -15.13 24.29
C PRO A 217 -15.11 -15.44 24.94
N GLU A 218 -14.19 -16.03 24.19
CA GLU A 218 -12.85 -16.42 24.67
C GLU A 218 -11.77 -15.30 24.52
N GLU A 219 -12.17 -14.10 24.04
CA GLU A 219 -11.20 -13.04 23.76
C GLU A 219 -10.82 -12.24 25.01
N PRO A 220 -9.57 -12.36 25.52
CA PRO A 220 -9.18 -11.75 26.78
C PRO A 220 -9.09 -10.22 26.74
N ARG A 221 -8.87 -9.61 25.56
CA ARG A 221 -8.80 -8.15 25.41
C ARG A 221 -10.13 -7.46 25.77
N LEU A 222 -11.25 -8.15 25.63
CA LEU A 222 -12.58 -7.62 25.95
C LEU A 222 -12.74 -7.31 27.45
N GLU A 223 -12.10 -8.08 28.32
CA GLU A 223 -12.11 -7.82 29.76
C GLU A 223 -11.44 -6.48 30.10
N THR A 224 -10.36 -6.16 29.39
CA THR A 224 -9.68 -4.86 29.53
C THR A 224 -10.60 -3.71 29.17
N TYR A 225 -11.30 -3.80 28.04
CA TYR A 225 -12.24 -2.76 27.59
C TYR A 225 -13.45 -2.62 28.52
N ARG A 226 -13.98 -3.73 29.04
CA ARG A 226 -15.06 -3.72 30.05
C ARG A 226 -14.62 -3.00 31.33
N SER A 227 -13.40 -3.29 31.79
CA SER A 227 -12.82 -2.65 32.98
C SER A 227 -12.61 -1.15 32.78
N MET A 228 -12.16 -0.72 31.60
CA MET A 228 -12.05 0.69 31.24
C MET A 228 -13.42 1.40 31.30
N LEU A 229 -14.43 0.78 30.72
CA LEU A 229 -15.80 1.32 30.70
C LEU A 229 -16.40 1.43 32.10
N ALA A 230 -16.26 0.38 32.92
CA ALA A 230 -16.77 0.35 34.29
C ALA A 230 -16.16 1.47 35.16
N ARG A 231 -14.85 1.70 35.06
CA ARG A 231 -14.18 2.81 35.75
C ARG A 231 -14.78 4.16 35.36
N ARG A 232 -14.96 4.41 34.06
CA ARG A 232 -15.46 5.69 33.57
C ARG A 232 -16.93 5.94 33.94
N LEU A 233 -17.74 4.89 33.97
CA LEU A 233 -19.14 4.96 34.44
C LEU A 233 -19.23 5.13 35.96
N GLY A 234 -18.34 4.48 36.74
CA GLY A 234 -18.27 4.64 38.20
C GLY A 234 -17.78 6.01 38.66
N GLU A 235 -16.99 6.71 37.85
CA GLU A 235 -16.54 8.08 38.11
C GLU A 235 -17.63 9.14 37.84
N GLN A 236 -18.72 8.77 37.14
CA GLN A 236 -19.85 9.66 36.82
C GLN A 236 -21.04 9.50 37.79
N SER A 237 -20.93 8.54 38.73
CA SER A 237 -21.95 8.29 39.77
C SER A 237 -21.54 8.94 41.08
#